data_b52f7307df5e9624a57d2c14dcf792ff
#
_entry.id   b52f7307df5e9624a57d2c14dcf792ff
#
_cell.length_a   1.000
_cell.length_b   1.000
_cell.length_c   1.000
_cell.angle_alpha   90.00
_cell.angle_beta   90.00
_cell.angle_gamma   90.00
#
_symmetry.space_group_name_H-M   'P 1'
#
loop_
_entity.id
_entity.type
_entity.pdbx_description
1 polymer ?
#
loop_
_entity_poly.entity_id
_entity_poly.type
_entity_poly.pdbx_seq_one_letter_code
_entity_poly.pdbx_strand_id
1 'polypeptide(L)'
;MTIKSDDIAVNLEKARKFGRVSEDGHVFVIVEGEEYAVGQLPDASEEEALAYFARKFENVEAQVTLLESRIENNAPAADVQKGIESIGAQIAERNMVGDYAGMQQRLTALTERIGELAEQQKQNRAANRERALAAREEIVAEAESIVGQDPEKIHWKNSHARMNELFDAWKQAQREIHLPKSVEDELWKRFRTARTAFDRNRR
;
A
#
# COMPACT_ATOMS: atom_id res chain seq x y z
N MET A 1 24.94 -8.31 32.90
CA MET A 1 24.52 -7.21 32.03
C MET A 1 23.26 -6.63 32.63
N THR A 2 23.37 -5.54 33.36
CA THR A 2 22.28 -4.98 34.17
C THR A 2 21.28 -4.32 33.26
N ILE A 3 20.08 -4.88 33.14
CA ILE A 3 18.95 -4.29 32.41
C ILE A 3 18.54 -3.03 33.18
N LYS A 4 18.59 -1.86 32.53
CA LYS A 4 18.21 -0.59 33.13
C LYS A 4 16.73 -0.59 33.47
N SER A 5 16.39 -0.11 34.66
CA SER A 5 15.04 -0.03 35.21
C SER A 5 14.01 0.75 34.37
N ASP A 6 14.45 1.52 33.39
CA ASP A 6 13.59 2.34 32.52
C ASP A 6 12.95 1.58 31.36
N ASP A 7 13.38 0.33 31.10
CA ASP A 7 12.80 -0.55 30.08
C ASP A 7 11.61 -1.40 30.57
N ILE A 8 11.20 -1.24 31.84
CA ILE A 8 10.20 -2.09 32.51
C ILE A 8 8.81 -1.43 32.55
N ALA A 9 8.48 -0.56 31.62
CA ALA A 9 7.12 -0.01 31.53
C ALA A 9 6.13 -0.94 30.78
N VAL A 10 6.28 -2.25 30.93
CA VAL A 10 5.20 -3.18 30.59
C VAL A 10 4.13 -3.03 31.66
N ASN A 11 2.88 -2.85 31.24
CA ASN A 11 1.77 -2.82 32.18
C ASN A 11 1.52 -4.23 32.75
N LEU A 12 2.23 -4.57 33.82
CA LEU A 12 2.12 -5.87 34.50
C LEU A 12 0.70 -6.19 34.98
N GLU A 13 -0.08 -5.18 35.35
CA GLU A 13 -1.49 -5.38 35.70
C GLU A 13 -2.31 -5.85 34.50
N LYS A 14 -2.06 -5.29 33.33
CA LYS A 14 -2.68 -5.76 32.08
C LYS A 14 -2.20 -7.18 31.75
N ALA A 15 -0.91 -7.45 31.86
CA ALA A 15 -0.34 -8.76 31.56
C ALA A 15 -0.90 -9.87 32.47
N ARG A 16 -1.09 -9.60 33.77
CA ARG A 16 -1.68 -10.55 34.74
C ARG A 16 -3.13 -10.94 34.43
N LYS A 17 -3.85 -10.14 33.64
CA LYS A 17 -5.20 -10.51 33.17
C LYS A 17 -5.19 -11.59 32.09
N PHE A 18 -4.10 -11.70 31.35
CA PHE A 18 -3.96 -12.58 30.19
C PHE A 18 -2.92 -13.68 30.37
N GLY A 19 -2.20 -13.70 31.50
CA GLY A 19 -1.21 -14.72 31.74
C GLY A 19 -0.81 -14.85 33.19
N ARG A 20 -0.12 -15.92 33.52
CA ARG A 20 0.41 -16.22 34.86
C ARG A 20 1.74 -16.95 34.75
N VAL A 21 2.46 -16.98 35.85
CA VAL A 21 3.67 -17.75 36.03
C VAL A 21 3.41 -18.84 37.06
N SER A 22 3.85 -20.07 36.83
CA SER A 22 3.79 -21.16 37.80
C SER A 22 4.98 -21.12 38.77
N GLU A 23 4.89 -21.88 39.87
CA GLU A 23 5.93 -21.96 40.91
C GLU A 23 7.30 -22.42 40.32
N ASP A 24 7.29 -23.22 39.28
CA ASP A 24 8.48 -23.71 38.56
C ASP A 24 8.98 -22.76 37.45
N GLY A 25 8.41 -21.54 37.34
CA GLY A 25 8.85 -20.51 36.43
C GLY A 25 8.33 -20.63 34.98
N HIS A 26 7.39 -21.53 34.71
CA HIS A 26 6.73 -21.59 33.42
C HIS A 26 5.68 -20.49 33.27
N VAL A 27 5.67 -19.82 32.14
CA VAL A 27 4.71 -18.77 31.80
C VAL A 27 3.60 -19.34 30.94
N PHE A 28 2.37 -19.00 31.30
CA PHE A 28 1.16 -19.40 30.57
C PHE A 28 0.40 -18.15 30.10
N VAL A 29 -0.19 -18.23 28.91
CA VAL A 29 -1.17 -17.26 28.43
C VAL A 29 -2.57 -17.86 28.53
N ILE A 30 -3.55 -17.03 28.87
CA ILE A 30 -4.96 -17.40 28.95
C ILE A 30 -5.66 -16.84 27.71
N VAL A 31 -6.16 -17.74 26.86
CA VAL A 31 -6.89 -17.38 25.64
C VAL A 31 -8.24 -18.06 25.70
N GLU A 32 -9.32 -17.29 25.68
CA GLU A 32 -10.71 -17.81 25.76
C GLU A 32 -10.97 -18.74 26.95
N GLY A 33 -10.26 -18.52 28.05
CA GLY A 33 -10.38 -19.32 29.28
C GLY A 33 -9.52 -20.59 29.32
N GLU A 34 -8.78 -20.88 28.27
CA GLU A 34 -7.80 -21.97 28.20
C GLU A 34 -6.38 -21.48 28.41
N GLU A 35 -5.55 -22.26 29.10
CA GLU A 35 -4.15 -21.96 29.34
C GLU A 35 -3.22 -22.63 28.34
N TYR A 36 -2.31 -21.85 27.77
CA TYR A 36 -1.28 -22.33 26.86
C TYR A 36 0.11 -21.99 27.39
N ALA A 37 1.00 -22.97 27.40
CA ALA A 37 2.39 -22.74 27.79
C ALA A 37 3.09 -21.83 26.75
N VAL A 38 3.65 -20.74 27.22
CA VAL A 38 4.34 -19.73 26.38
C VAL A 38 5.83 -19.97 26.38
N GLY A 39 6.40 -20.34 27.52
CA GLY A 39 7.81 -20.58 27.68
C GLY A 39 8.25 -20.47 29.14
N GLN A 40 9.55 -20.47 29.35
CA GLN A 40 10.20 -20.30 30.65
C GLN A 40 11.35 -19.31 30.52
N LEU A 41 11.54 -18.49 31.52
CA LEU A 41 12.71 -17.61 31.63
C LEU A 41 13.53 -18.05 32.84
N PRO A 42 14.63 -18.84 32.66
CA PRO A 42 15.46 -19.31 33.75
C PRO A 42 16.03 -18.15 34.59
N ASP A 43 16.11 -18.35 35.89
CA ASP A 43 16.71 -17.40 36.85
C ASP A 43 16.04 -16.02 36.95
N ALA A 44 14.87 -15.85 36.34
CA ALA A 44 14.07 -14.63 36.42
C ALA A 44 13.04 -14.72 37.53
N SER A 45 12.69 -13.58 38.12
CA SER A 45 11.51 -13.47 39.00
C SER A 45 10.21 -13.66 38.17
N GLU A 46 9.12 -13.99 38.86
CA GLU A 46 7.79 -14.11 38.26
C GLU A 46 7.43 -12.87 37.43
N GLU A 47 7.67 -11.67 38.00
CA GLU A 47 7.38 -10.41 37.33
C GLU A 47 8.25 -10.18 36.09
N GLU A 48 9.55 -10.51 36.15
CA GLU A 48 10.47 -10.39 35.00
C GLU A 48 10.10 -11.37 33.89
N ALA A 49 9.73 -12.60 34.22
CA ALA A 49 9.28 -13.60 33.24
C ALA A 49 7.98 -13.14 32.56
N LEU A 50 6.99 -12.70 33.33
CA LEU A 50 5.74 -12.20 32.79
C LEU A 50 5.96 -10.97 31.89
N ALA A 51 6.78 -10.01 32.36
CA ALA A 51 7.11 -8.81 31.61
C ALA A 51 7.82 -9.11 30.28
N TYR A 52 8.70 -10.11 30.24
CA TYR A 52 9.38 -10.51 29.03
C TYR A 52 8.42 -10.96 27.92
N PHE A 53 7.48 -11.84 28.24
CA PHE A 53 6.51 -12.35 27.29
C PHE A 53 5.40 -11.34 26.96
N ALA A 54 5.05 -10.46 27.90
CA ALA A 54 4.12 -9.36 27.66
C ALA A 54 4.73 -8.31 26.70
N ARG A 55 6.02 -8.01 26.81
CA ARG A 55 6.72 -7.10 25.90
C ARG A 55 6.74 -7.61 24.46
N LYS A 56 6.87 -8.93 24.25
CA LYS A 56 6.72 -9.52 22.91
C LYS A 56 5.36 -9.20 22.32
N PHE A 57 4.29 -9.30 23.12
CA PHE A 57 2.94 -9.01 22.67
C PHE A 57 2.77 -7.51 22.37
N GLU A 58 3.28 -6.61 23.21
CA GLU A 58 3.26 -5.15 22.98
C GLU A 58 3.97 -4.77 21.68
N ASN A 59 5.08 -5.44 21.34
CA ASN A 59 5.76 -5.22 20.07
C ASN A 59 4.87 -5.62 18.86
N VAL A 60 4.07 -6.64 18.99
CA VAL A 60 3.09 -7.03 17.95
C VAL A 60 1.93 -6.06 17.92
N GLU A 61 1.43 -5.59 19.07
CA GLU A 61 0.42 -4.51 19.13
C GLU A 61 0.91 -3.24 18.39
N ALA A 62 2.17 -2.86 18.59
CA ALA A 62 2.76 -1.72 17.88
C ALA A 62 2.83 -1.93 16.36
N GLN A 63 3.13 -3.14 15.90
CA GLN A 63 3.11 -3.48 14.47
C GLN A 63 1.69 -3.37 13.90
N VAL A 64 0.66 -3.83 14.62
CA VAL A 64 -0.74 -3.68 14.20
C VAL A 64 -1.12 -2.21 14.10
N THR A 65 -0.78 -1.40 15.10
CA THR A 65 -1.01 0.06 15.07
C THR A 65 -0.34 0.73 13.88
N LEU A 66 0.87 0.27 13.51
CA LEU A 66 1.56 0.77 12.32
C LEU A 66 0.80 0.39 11.02
N LEU A 67 0.23 -0.82 10.95
CA LEU A 67 -0.57 -1.22 9.79
C LEU A 67 -1.88 -0.42 9.69
N GLU A 68 -2.53 -0.14 10.82
CA GLU A 68 -3.71 0.75 10.88
C GLU A 68 -3.38 2.13 10.29
N SER A 69 -2.28 2.73 10.74
CA SER A 69 -1.81 4.01 10.23
C SER A 69 -1.44 3.96 8.73
N ARG A 70 -0.87 2.87 8.25
CA ARG A 70 -0.58 2.68 6.82
C ARG A 70 -1.84 2.65 5.96
N ILE A 71 -2.91 2.02 6.43
CA ILE A 71 -4.21 2.04 5.74
C ILE A 71 -4.76 3.47 5.66
N GLU A 72 -4.72 4.22 6.77
CA GLU A 72 -5.16 5.61 6.82
C GLU A 72 -4.40 6.50 5.85
N ASN A 73 -3.12 6.21 5.63
CA ASN A 73 -2.26 6.93 4.69
C ASN A 73 -2.28 6.34 3.26
N ASN A 74 -3.27 5.53 2.92
CA ASN A 74 -3.43 4.94 1.58
C ASN A 74 -2.22 4.16 1.06
N ALA A 75 -1.49 3.48 1.95
CA ALA A 75 -0.40 2.59 1.54
C ALA A 75 -0.90 1.51 0.57
N PRO A 76 -0.01 0.92 -0.27
CA PRO A 76 -0.40 -0.16 -1.16
C PRO A 76 -1.03 -1.31 -0.38
N ALA A 77 -2.26 -1.69 -0.74
CA ALA A 77 -3.02 -2.72 -0.02
C ALA A 77 -2.26 -4.06 0.06
N ALA A 78 -1.52 -4.42 -0.99
CA ALA A 78 -0.72 -5.64 -1.02
C ALA A 78 0.41 -5.67 0.04
N ASP A 79 1.00 -4.52 0.35
CA ASP A 79 2.08 -4.44 1.35
C ASP A 79 1.51 -4.54 2.78
N VAL A 80 0.35 -3.94 3.01
CA VAL A 80 -0.35 -4.06 4.30
C VAL A 80 -0.86 -5.48 4.50
N GLN A 81 -1.38 -6.14 3.47
CA GLN A 81 -1.81 -7.54 3.50
C GLN A 81 -0.68 -8.48 3.98
N LYS A 82 0.53 -8.32 3.42
CA LYS A 82 1.70 -9.08 3.87
C LYS A 82 2.03 -8.86 5.33
N GLY A 83 1.86 -7.62 5.81
CA GLY A 83 2.04 -7.30 7.22
C GLY A 83 1.05 -8.02 8.12
N ILE A 84 -0.24 -8.06 7.73
CA ILE A 84 -1.29 -8.78 8.45
C ILE A 84 -0.98 -10.28 8.51
N GLU A 85 -0.57 -10.88 7.40
CA GLU A 85 -0.20 -12.30 7.33
C GLU A 85 1.00 -12.62 8.25
N SER A 86 2.02 -11.75 8.24
CA SER A 86 3.19 -11.90 9.12
C SER A 86 2.81 -11.82 10.61
N ILE A 87 1.94 -10.89 10.97
CA ILE A 87 1.46 -10.75 12.35
C ILE A 87 0.58 -11.94 12.72
N GLY A 88 -0.29 -12.41 11.84
CA GLY A 88 -1.10 -13.59 12.04
C GLY A 88 -0.26 -14.82 12.34
N ALA A 89 0.86 -15.02 11.63
CA ALA A 89 1.80 -16.08 11.89
C ALA A 89 2.46 -15.96 13.29
N GLN A 90 2.89 -14.75 13.68
CA GLN A 90 3.47 -14.50 15.01
C GLN A 90 2.46 -14.81 16.15
N ILE A 91 1.20 -14.45 15.96
CA ILE A 91 0.13 -14.72 16.95
C ILE A 91 -0.17 -16.21 17.05
N ALA A 92 -0.13 -16.93 15.93
CA ALA A 92 -0.38 -18.38 15.89
C ALA A 92 0.64 -19.18 16.70
N GLU A 93 1.87 -18.69 16.88
CA GLU A 93 2.90 -19.32 17.69
C GLU A 93 2.55 -19.37 19.20
N ARG A 94 1.67 -18.51 19.67
CA ARG A 94 1.24 -18.41 21.08
C ARG A 94 2.40 -18.35 22.09
N ASN A 95 3.47 -17.66 21.74
CA ASN A 95 4.68 -17.52 22.55
C ASN A 95 4.80 -16.17 23.27
N MET A 96 3.68 -15.52 23.51
CA MET A 96 3.55 -14.18 24.11
C MET A 96 2.40 -14.15 25.11
N VAL A 97 2.40 -13.15 26.01
CA VAL A 97 1.32 -12.92 26.95
C VAL A 97 0.59 -11.62 26.60
N GLY A 98 -0.70 -11.70 26.33
CA GLY A 98 -1.53 -10.55 26.01
C GLY A 98 -2.94 -10.90 25.58
N ASP A 99 -3.68 -9.89 25.14
CA ASP A 99 -5.07 -10.01 24.69
C ASP A 99 -5.17 -10.55 23.27
N TYR A 100 -5.10 -11.86 23.13
CA TYR A 100 -5.22 -12.52 21.82
C TYR A 100 -6.59 -12.31 21.16
N ALA A 101 -7.66 -12.26 21.95
CA ALA A 101 -9.01 -12.05 21.44
C ALA A 101 -9.15 -10.63 20.85
N GLY A 102 -8.72 -9.60 21.57
CA GLY A 102 -8.70 -8.23 21.09
C GLY A 102 -7.78 -8.06 19.88
N MET A 103 -6.64 -8.73 19.85
CA MET A 103 -5.72 -8.74 18.71
C MET A 103 -6.36 -9.37 17.47
N GLN A 104 -7.02 -10.49 17.61
CA GLN A 104 -7.73 -11.16 16.52
C GLN A 104 -8.85 -10.28 15.95
N GLN A 105 -9.59 -9.58 16.80
CA GLN A 105 -10.61 -8.63 16.36
C GLN A 105 -10.00 -7.48 15.53
N ARG A 106 -8.87 -6.91 15.99
CA ARG A 106 -8.15 -5.86 15.23
C ARG A 106 -7.67 -6.36 13.87
N LEU A 107 -7.10 -7.57 13.80
CA LEU A 107 -6.66 -8.15 12.53
C LEU A 107 -7.83 -8.43 11.58
N THR A 108 -8.96 -8.89 12.10
CA THR A 108 -10.17 -9.09 11.28
C THR A 108 -10.64 -7.76 10.69
N ALA A 109 -10.76 -6.72 11.50
CA ALA A 109 -11.13 -5.39 11.05
C ALA A 109 -10.15 -4.81 10.01
N LEU A 110 -8.84 -5.03 10.20
CA LEU A 110 -7.82 -4.64 9.22
C LEU A 110 -7.98 -5.38 7.89
N THR A 111 -8.29 -6.68 7.93
CA THR A 111 -8.49 -7.51 6.73
C THR A 111 -9.68 -7.00 5.92
N GLU A 112 -10.77 -6.62 6.56
CA GLU A 112 -11.96 -6.03 5.91
C GLU A 112 -11.61 -4.68 5.28
N ARG A 113 -10.99 -3.78 6.02
CA ARG A 113 -10.57 -2.45 5.52
C ARG A 113 -9.59 -2.55 4.35
N ILE A 114 -8.71 -3.54 4.35
CA ILE A 114 -7.79 -3.78 3.23
C ILE A 114 -8.51 -4.23 1.98
N GLY A 115 -9.56 -5.04 2.10
CA GLY A 115 -10.38 -5.44 0.97
C GLY A 115 -11.01 -4.21 0.29
N GLU A 116 -11.58 -3.31 1.06
CA GLU A 116 -12.14 -2.05 0.57
C GLU A 116 -11.08 -1.15 -0.08
N LEU A 117 -9.93 -0.99 0.57
CA LEU A 117 -8.81 -0.19 0.05
C LEU A 117 -8.27 -0.75 -1.27
N ALA A 118 -8.12 -2.06 -1.39
CA ALA A 118 -7.66 -2.72 -2.60
C ALA A 118 -8.60 -2.47 -3.78
N GLU A 119 -9.91 -2.59 -3.55
CA GLU A 119 -10.92 -2.34 -4.57
C GLU A 119 -10.93 -0.86 -4.99
N GLN A 120 -10.85 0.06 -4.04
CA GLN A 120 -10.76 1.49 -4.33
C GLN A 120 -9.50 1.83 -5.14
N GLN A 121 -8.34 1.28 -4.78
CA GLN A 121 -7.09 1.49 -5.51
C GLN A 121 -7.15 0.90 -6.93
N LYS A 122 -7.84 -0.23 -7.12
CA LYS A 122 -8.08 -0.82 -8.43
C LYS A 122 -8.96 0.07 -9.30
N GLN A 123 -10.06 0.58 -8.76
CA GLN A 123 -10.97 1.49 -9.45
C GLN A 123 -10.27 2.80 -9.84
N ASN A 124 -9.50 3.39 -8.93
CA ASN A 124 -8.73 4.61 -9.19
C ASN A 124 -7.69 4.39 -10.30
N ARG A 125 -7.01 3.24 -10.31
CA ARG A 125 -6.06 2.89 -11.38
C ARG A 125 -6.76 2.72 -12.72
N ALA A 126 -7.93 2.10 -12.74
CA ALA A 126 -8.72 1.94 -13.97
C ALA A 126 -9.18 3.30 -14.51
N ALA A 127 -9.76 4.15 -13.66
CA ALA A 127 -10.18 5.49 -14.03
C ALA A 127 -9.02 6.38 -14.52
N ASN A 128 -7.86 6.29 -13.88
CA ASN A 128 -6.67 7.03 -14.30
C ASN A 128 -6.15 6.55 -15.66
N ARG A 129 -6.18 5.25 -15.94
CA ARG A 129 -5.82 4.71 -17.26
C ARG A 129 -6.80 5.16 -18.33
N GLU A 130 -8.08 5.16 -18.06
CA GLU A 130 -9.10 5.62 -18.98
C GLU A 130 -8.91 7.11 -19.32
N ARG A 131 -8.70 7.96 -18.32
CA ARG A 131 -8.39 9.39 -18.52
C ARG A 131 -7.10 9.59 -19.32
N ALA A 132 -6.07 8.81 -19.03
CA ALA A 132 -4.82 8.88 -19.75
C ALA A 132 -4.96 8.46 -21.22
N LEU A 133 -5.78 7.43 -21.51
CA LEU A 133 -6.11 7.01 -22.85
C LEU A 133 -6.86 8.10 -23.61
N ALA A 134 -7.93 8.63 -23.02
CA ALA A 134 -8.74 9.70 -23.62
C ALA A 134 -7.89 10.95 -23.93
N ALA A 135 -7.03 11.36 -23.01
CA ALA A 135 -6.14 12.50 -23.25
C ALA A 135 -5.18 12.29 -24.43
N ARG A 136 -4.65 11.07 -24.62
CA ARG A 136 -3.80 10.76 -25.78
C ARG A 136 -4.59 10.66 -27.07
N GLU A 137 -5.77 10.08 -27.03
CA GLU A 137 -6.68 10.03 -28.18
C GLU A 137 -7.08 11.45 -28.63
N GLU A 138 -7.33 12.36 -27.69
CA GLU A 138 -7.63 13.76 -27.99
C GLU A 138 -6.44 14.46 -28.68
N ILE A 139 -5.23 14.28 -28.15
CA ILE A 139 -4.00 14.81 -28.79
C ILE A 139 -3.84 14.29 -30.21
N VAL A 140 -4.05 12.99 -30.43
CA VAL A 140 -3.94 12.37 -31.76
C VAL A 140 -5.03 12.88 -32.69
N ALA A 141 -6.28 12.91 -32.22
CA ALA A 141 -7.41 13.37 -33.02
C ALA A 141 -7.26 14.85 -33.44
N GLU A 142 -6.75 15.70 -32.56
CA GLU A 142 -6.48 17.10 -32.91
C GLU A 142 -5.36 17.21 -33.96
N ALA A 143 -4.27 16.44 -33.82
CA ALA A 143 -3.21 16.41 -34.79
C ALA A 143 -3.71 15.93 -36.19
N GLU A 144 -4.54 14.89 -36.20
CA GLU A 144 -5.18 14.38 -37.42
C GLU A 144 -6.15 15.41 -38.01
N SER A 145 -6.91 16.11 -37.18
CA SER A 145 -7.82 17.20 -37.62
C SER A 145 -7.08 18.37 -38.28
N ILE A 146 -5.93 18.77 -37.74
CA ILE A 146 -5.09 19.82 -38.35
C ILE A 146 -4.66 19.43 -39.76
N VAL A 147 -4.27 18.18 -39.94
CA VAL A 147 -3.81 17.65 -41.25
C VAL A 147 -4.97 17.48 -42.24
N GLY A 148 -6.16 17.19 -41.74
CA GLY A 148 -7.37 17.02 -42.53
C GLY A 148 -8.01 18.33 -43.05
N GLN A 149 -7.50 19.50 -42.63
CA GLN A 149 -7.97 20.78 -43.13
C GLN A 149 -7.56 21.02 -44.58
N ASP A 150 -8.36 21.80 -45.29
CA ASP A 150 -8.03 22.26 -46.65
C ASP A 150 -6.71 23.05 -46.63
N PRO A 151 -5.68 22.67 -47.36
CA PRO A 151 -4.38 23.33 -47.37
C PRO A 151 -4.44 24.82 -47.69
N GLU A 152 -5.42 25.27 -48.46
CA GLU A 152 -5.61 26.68 -48.81
C GLU A 152 -6.20 27.52 -47.64
N LYS A 153 -6.81 26.85 -46.63
CA LYS A 153 -7.46 27.50 -45.47
C LYS A 153 -6.62 27.38 -44.22
N ILE A 154 -5.56 26.60 -44.22
CA ILE A 154 -4.71 26.40 -43.03
C ILE A 154 -3.88 27.65 -42.72
N HIS A 155 -3.99 28.14 -41.49
CA HIS A 155 -3.06 29.11 -40.93
C HIS A 155 -1.75 28.45 -40.51
N TRP A 156 -0.85 28.15 -41.43
CA TRP A 156 0.37 27.36 -41.25
C TRP A 156 1.18 27.73 -40.00
N LYS A 157 1.34 29.01 -39.69
CA LYS A 157 2.08 29.46 -38.51
C LYS A 157 1.43 28.99 -37.19
N ASN A 158 0.11 29.17 -37.08
CA ASN A 158 -0.65 28.81 -35.90
C ASN A 158 -0.73 27.28 -35.75
N SER A 159 -1.00 26.59 -36.83
CA SER A 159 -1.09 25.13 -36.85
C SER A 159 0.27 24.48 -36.54
N HIS A 160 1.38 25.06 -36.95
CA HIS A 160 2.73 24.60 -36.59
C HIS A 160 2.99 24.78 -35.08
N ALA A 161 2.64 25.93 -34.52
CA ALA A 161 2.76 26.16 -33.09
C ALA A 161 1.91 25.13 -32.31
N ARG A 162 0.66 24.93 -32.76
CA ARG A 162 -0.24 23.95 -32.13
C ARG A 162 0.26 22.53 -32.21
N MET A 163 0.82 22.10 -33.37
CA MET A 163 1.42 20.77 -33.54
C MET A 163 2.60 20.54 -32.56
N ASN A 164 3.38 21.57 -32.27
CA ASN A 164 4.46 21.48 -31.28
C ASN A 164 3.91 21.39 -29.85
N GLU A 165 2.88 22.18 -29.53
CA GLU A 165 2.19 22.07 -28.22
C GLU A 165 1.61 20.67 -28.00
N LEU A 166 0.99 20.07 -29.02
CA LEU A 166 0.47 18.71 -28.97
C LEU A 166 1.59 17.68 -28.74
N PHE A 167 2.76 17.89 -29.35
CA PHE A 167 3.91 17.02 -29.10
C PHE A 167 4.46 17.15 -27.69
N ASP A 168 4.49 18.36 -27.14
CA ASP A 168 4.91 18.58 -25.76
C ASP A 168 3.88 18.01 -24.76
N ALA A 169 2.58 18.17 -25.04
CA ALA A 169 1.50 17.55 -24.28
C ALA A 169 1.59 16.01 -24.30
N TRP A 170 1.92 15.42 -25.44
CA TRP A 170 2.17 13.97 -25.54
C TRP A 170 3.30 13.53 -24.62
N LYS A 171 4.45 14.20 -24.68
CA LYS A 171 5.60 13.87 -23.80
C LYS A 171 5.27 14.00 -22.32
N GLN A 172 4.50 15.04 -21.96
CA GLN A 172 4.05 15.23 -20.60
C GLN A 172 3.13 14.09 -20.15
N ALA A 173 2.13 13.76 -20.95
CA ALA A 173 1.19 12.69 -20.66
C ALA A 173 1.88 11.32 -20.50
N GLN A 174 2.92 11.02 -21.30
CA GLN A 174 3.72 9.79 -21.15
C GLN A 174 4.44 9.68 -19.80
N ARG A 175 4.87 10.81 -19.24
CA ARG A 175 5.56 10.84 -17.94
C ARG A 175 4.61 10.64 -16.77
N GLU A 176 3.37 11.11 -16.90
CA GLU A 176 2.39 11.08 -15.82
C GLU A 176 1.81 9.69 -15.61
N ILE A 177 1.31 9.06 -16.66
CA ILE A 177 0.68 7.73 -16.59
C ILE A 177 1.09 6.91 -17.81
N HIS A 178 1.66 5.75 -17.57
CA HIS A 178 2.01 4.81 -18.61
C HIS A 178 0.80 3.98 -19.03
N LEU A 179 0.52 3.97 -20.34
CA LEU A 179 -0.44 3.05 -20.94
C LEU A 179 0.24 1.72 -21.30
N PRO A 180 -0.52 0.64 -21.57
CA PRO A 180 0.03 -0.58 -22.13
C PRO A 180 0.81 -0.26 -23.42
N LYS A 181 1.98 -0.89 -23.58
CA LYS A 181 2.91 -0.58 -24.68
C LYS A 181 2.24 -0.64 -26.06
N SER A 182 1.41 -1.64 -26.31
CA SER A 182 0.71 -1.80 -27.60
C SER A 182 -0.21 -0.60 -27.92
N VAL A 183 -0.92 -0.09 -26.90
CA VAL A 183 -1.82 1.07 -27.05
C VAL A 183 -1.01 2.35 -27.28
N GLU A 184 0.05 2.54 -26.48
CA GLU A 184 0.95 3.69 -26.61
C GLU A 184 1.62 3.73 -27.99
N ASP A 185 2.12 2.58 -28.48
CA ASP A 185 2.78 2.47 -29.79
C ASP A 185 1.80 2.75 -30.94
N GLU A 186 0.55 2.30 -30.85
CA GLU A 186 -0.48 2.55 -31.86
C GLU A 186 -0.83 4.04 -31.93
N LEU A 187 -1.12 4.67 -30.80
CA LEU A 187 -1.45 6.10 -30.75
C LEU A 187 -0.27 6.96 -31.17
N TRP A 188 0.95 6.60 -30.76
CA TRP A 188 2.16 7.28 -31.19
C TRP A 188 2.38 7.19 -32.69
N LYS A 189 2.14 6.02 -33.28
CA LYS A 189 2.21 5.83 -34.75
C LYS A 189 1.25 6.76 -35.49
N ARG A 190 0.01 6.87 -35.03
CA ARG A 190 -0.99 7.80 -35.58
C ARG A 190 -0.54 9.25 -35.47
N PHE A 191 -0.12 9.69 -34.28
CA PHE A 191 0.39 11.05 -34.07
C PHE A 191 1.57 11.38 -34.96
N ARG A 192 2.57 10.49 -35.03
CA ARG A 192 3.74 10.67 -35.91
C ARG A 192 3.38 10.74 -37.38
N THR A 193 2.41 9.94 -37.81
CA THR A 193 1.92 9.97 -39.20
C THR A 193 1.28 11.30 -39.51
N ALA A 194 0.43 11.82 -38.64
CA ALA A 194 -0.20 13.14 -38.78
C ALA A 194 0.86 14.24 -38.82
N ARG A 195 1.83 14.24 -37.93
CA ARG A 195 2.91 15.23 -37.89
C ARG A 195 3.75 15.21 -39.17
N THR A 196 4.11 14.01 -39.64
CA THR A 196 4.88 13.87 -40.89
C THR A 196 4.09 14.38 -42.09
N ALA A 197 2.80 14.10 -42.17
CA ALA A 197 1.93 14.59 -43.23
C ALA A 197 1.79 16.13 -43.18
N PHE A 198 1.65 16.71 -41.99
CA PHE A 198 1.65 18.16 -41.80
C PHE A 198 2.93 18.82 -42.32
N ASP A 199 4.09 18.29 -41.96
CA ASP A 199 5.39 18.85 -42.37
C ASP A 199 5.58 18.72 -43.89
N ARG A 200 5.08 17.67 -44.52
CA ARG A 200 5.09 17.48 -45.98
C ARG A 200 4.19 18.49 -46.68
N ASN A 201 2.97 18.71 -46.17
CA ASN A 201 2.00 19.61 -46.82
C ASN A 201 2.39 21.09 -46.69
N ARG A 202 3.24 21.41 -45.70
CA ARG A 202 3.75 22.78 -45.48
C ARG A 202 4.88 23.17 -46.48
N ARG A 203 5.56 22.21 -47.11
CA ARG A 203 6.68 22.46 -48.03
C ARG A 203 6.17 22.83 -49.41
#